data_03e96e58b46f9e5480e8b9d20c5df1a4
#
_entry.id   03e96e58b46f9e5480e8b9d20c5df1a4
#
_cell.length_a   1.000
_cell.length_b   1.000
_cell.length_c   1.000
_cell.angle_alpha   90.00
_cell.angle_beta   90.00
_cell.angle_gamma   90.00
#
_symmetry.space_group_name_H-M   'P 1'
#
loop_
_entity.id
_entity.type
_entity.pdbx_description
1 polymer ?
#
loop_
_entity_poly.entity_id
_entity_poly.type
_entity_poly.pdbx_seq_one_letter_code
_entity_poly.pdbx_strand_id
1 'polypeptide(L)'
;MPHKRPNKPREPERDYSHRALLDKLGVKPGQRIGVLGVEDAAFLKDLADRIPEFVRDKPPSGADMILLGAENLKALARVKSLAGTIQKAGAIWIVYPKGQTHIREADVIAGGKSAGLTDNKVCRFSDTHTGLRFVIPLSRR
;
A
#
# COMPACT_ATOMS: atom_id res chain seq x y z
N MET A 1 38.94 -3.39 2.71
CA MET A 1 38.57 -3.38 2.50
C MET A 1 38.48 -3.28 2.45
N PRO A 2 38.29 -3.13 2.72
CA PRO A 2 37.74 -2.84 2.63
C PRO A 2 37.31 -2.89 2.69
N HIS A 3 36.85 -2.78 2.88
CA HIS A 3 36.17 -3.04 2.66
C HIS A 3 35.66 -3.26 2.60
N LYS A 4 35.60 -3.30 2.66
CA LYS A 4 35.08 -3.57 2.37
C LYS A 4 34.56 -3.89 2.12
N ARG A 5 34.54 -3.65 2.09
CA ARG A 5 33.97 -4.03 1.83
C ARG A 5 33.71 -4.13 1.01
N PRO A 6 33.63 -4.04 0.66
CA PRO A 6 33.29 -4.11 -0.18
C PRO A 6 32.72 -4.32 -1.05
N ASN A 7 33.03 -4.24 -1.61
CA ASN A 7 32.47 -4.49 -2.63
C ASN A 7 31.40 -5.22 -2.67
N LYS A 8 31.00 -4.87 -2.36
CA LYS A 8 29.82 -5.57 -2.13
C LYS A 8 28.80 -5.36 -3.17
N PRO A 9 28.08 -6.40 -3.61
CA PRO A 9 27.03 -6.25 -4.62
C PRO A 9 25.94 -5.33 -4.18
N ARG A 10 25.29 -4.70 -5.12
CA ARG A 10 24.23 -3.77 -4.82
C ARG A 10 22.86 -4.44 -4.74
N GLU A 11 22.68 -5.62 -5.30
CA GLU A 11 21.39 -6.28 -5.30
C GLU A 11 20.84 -6.54 -3.91
N PRO A 12 21.63 -7.02 -2.95
CA PRO A 12 21.09 -7.21 -1.61
C PRO A 12 20.55 -5.94 -1.00
N GLU A 13 21.17 -4.82 -1.30
CA GLU A 13 20.70 -3.54 -0.79
C GLU A 13 19.32 -3.20 -1.30
N ARG A 14 19.11 -3.41 -2.61
CA ARG A 14 17.83 -3.08 -3.21
C ARG A 14 16.73 -4.00 -2.70
N ASP A 15 17.00 -5.29 -2.63
CA ASP A 15 16.05 -6.24 -2.09
C ASP A 15 15.70 -5.92 -0.66
N TYR A 16 16.70 -5.55 0.10
CA TYR A 16 16.52 -5.19 1.48
C TYR A 16 15.59 -3.97 1.62
N SER A 17 15.75 -3.01 0.71
CA SER A 17 14.93 -1.83 0.69
C SER A 17 13.45 -2.16 0.52
N HIS A 18 13.12 -3.07 -0.37
CA HIS A 18 11.73 -3.47 -0.58
C HIS A 18 11.18 -4.28 0.59
N ARG A 19 12.01 -5.08 1.24
CA ARG A 19 11.58 -5.78 2.45
C ARG A 19 11.22 -4.78 3.54
N ALA A 20 12.01 -3.72 3.68
CA ALA A 20 11.72 -2.70 4.66
C ALA A 20 10.39 -2.03 4.37
N LEU A 21 10.09 -1.80 3.09
CA LEU A 21 8.80 -1.23 2.70
C LEU A 21 7.65 -2.17 3.06
N LEU A 22 7.78 -3.45 2.74
CA LEU A 22 6.73 -4.41 3.08
C LEU A 22 6.48 -4.45 4.59
N ASP A 23 7.54 -4.36 5.38
CA ASP A 23 7.41 -4.32 6.84
C ASP A 23 6.70 -3.06 7.30
N LYS A 24 7.04 -1.92 6.71
CA LYS A 24 6.37 -0.65 7.04
C LYS A 24 4.89 -0.68 6.69
N LEU A 25 4.55 -1.34 5.60
CA LEU A 25 3.16 -1.46 5.18
C LEU A 25 2.40 -2.44 6.07
N GLY A 26 3.10 -3.29 6.80
CA GLY A 26 2.47 -4.29 7.65
C GLY A 26 2.16 -5.59 6.94
N VAL A 27 2.86 -5.88 5.84
CA VAL A 27 2.62 -7.10 5.07
C VAL A 27 3.25 -8.29 5.79
N LYS A 28 2.42 -9.29 6.10
CA LYS A 28 2.86 -10.50 6.80
C LYS A 28 2.35 -11.73 6.06
N PRO A 29 3.14 -12.82 6.08
CA PRO A 29 2.70 -14.06 5.43
C PRO A 29 1.34 -14.50 5.96
N GLY A 30 0.54 -15.07 5.07
CA GLY A 30 -0.79 -15.57 5.43
C GLY A 30 -1.91 -14.56 5.30
N GLN A 31 -1.60 -13.30 5.05
CA GLN A 31 -2.64 -12.28 4.88
C GLN A 31 -3.29 -12.39 3.50
N ARG A 32 -4.56 -11.98 3.46
CA ARG A 32 -5.27 -11.84 2.18
C ARG A 32 -5.07 -10.41 1.70
N ILE A 33 -4.31 -10.28 0.62
CA ILE A 33 -3.93 -8.96 0.11
C ILE A 33 -4.39 -8.79 -1.32
N GLY A 34 -5.00 -7.65 -1.60
CA GLY A 34 -5.36 -7.27 -2.96
C GLY A 34 -4.56 -6.04 -3.38
N VAL A 35 -4.18 -5.99 -4.65
CA VAL A 35 -3.42 -4.87 -5.22
C VAL A 35 -4.15 -4.37 -6.46
N LEU A 36 -4.51 -3.11 -6.45
CA LEU A 36 -5.24 -2.48 -7.55
C LEU A 36 -4.53 -1.19 -7.94
N GLY A 37 -4.09 -1.11 -9.20
CA GLY A 37 -3.51 0.12 -9.71
C GLY A 37 -2.09 0.44 -9.28
N VAL A 38 -1.42 -0.46 -8.60
CA VAL A 38 0.00 -0.28 -8.27
C VAL A 38 0.80 -1.08 -9.27
N GLU A 39 1.59 -0.37 -10.08
CA GLU A 39 2.28 -0.99 -11.21
C GLU A 39 3.80 -1.07 -11.06
N ASP A 40 4.31 -0.92 -9.86
CA ASP A 40 5.74 -1.01 -9.59
C ASP A 40 6.17 -2.48 -9.64
N ALA A 41 6.82 -2.89 -10.73
CA ALA A 41 7.16 -4.28 -10.95
C ALA A 41 8.07 -4.86 -9.87
N ALA A 42 9.03 -4.07 -9.40
CA ALA A 42 9.95 -4.55 -8.36
C ALA A 42 9.21 -4.78 -7.05
N PHE A 43 8.30 -3.87 -6.71
CA PHE A 43 7.48 -4.02 -5.52
C PHE A 43 6.59 -5.26 -5.61
N LEU A 44 5.95 -5.44 -6.77
CA LEU A 44 5.04 -6.57 -6.95
C LEU A 44 5.78 -7.90 -6.86
N LYS A 45 7.01 -7.94 -7.35
CA LYS A 45 7.82 -9.15 -7.25
C LYS A 45 8.13 -9.49 -5.79
N ASP A 46 8.52 -8.49 -5.02
CA ASP A 46 8.83 -8.71 -3.61
C ASP A 46 7.58 -9.07 -2.81
N LEU A 47 6.45 -8.46 -3.16
CA LEU A 47 5.19 -8.82 -2.54
C LEU A 47 4.85 -10.28 -2.84
N ALA A 48 5.01 -10.71 -4.09
CA ALA A 48 4.72 -12.09 -4.48
C ALA A 48 5.61 -13.10 -3.73
N ASP A 49 6.85 -12.72 -3.45
CA ASP A 49 7.74 -13.59 -2.69
C ASP A 49 7.23 -13.80 -1.25
N ARG A 50 6.63 -12.78 -0.66
CA ARG A 50 6.11 -12.87 0.71
C ARG A 50 4.68 -13.40 0.76
N ILE A 51 3.87 -12.99 -0.21
CA ILE A 51 2.45 -13.36 -0.29
C ILE A 51 2.18 -13.92 -1.69
N PRO A 52 2.57 -15.18 -1.95
CA PRO A 52 2.42 -15.73 -3.31
C PRO A 52 0.99 -15.72 -3.83
N GLU A 53 0.01 -15.71 -2.93
CA GLU A 53 -1.40 -15.78 -3.33
C GLU A 53 -2.08 -14.42 -3.37
N PHE A 54 -1.33 -13.31 -3.36
CA PHE A 54 -1.98 -12.01 -3.44
C PHE A 54 -2.76 -11.88 -4.75
N VAL A 55 -3.80 -11.06 -4.72
CA VAL A 55 -4.72 -10.91 -5.85
C VAL A 55 -4.48 -9.57 -6.52
N ARG A 56 -4.43 -9.56 -7.87
CA ARG A 56 -4.28 -8.32 -8.62
C ARG A 56 -5.61 -7.92 -9.25
N ASP A 57 -5.81 -6.62 -9.31
CA ASP A 57 -6.90 -5.97 -10.05
C ASP A 57 -8.29 -6.18 -9.49
N LYS A 58 -8.40 -6.88 -8.38
CA LYS A 58 -9.66 -6.99 -7.66
C LYS A 58 -9.37 -7.30 -6.20
N PRO A 59 -10.29 -6.97 -5.29
CA PRO A 59 -10.07 -7.25 -3.88
C PRO A 59 -10.48 -8.69 -3.57
N PRO A 60 -9.72 -9.37 -2.69
CA PRO A 60 -10.20 -10.64 -2.16
C PRO A 60 -11.29 -10.39 -1.13
N SER A 61 -12.18 -11.35 -0.95
CA SER A 61 -13.20 -11.26 0.08
C SER A 61 -12.56 -11.37 1.45
N GLY A 62 -12.92 -10.47 2.35
CA GLY A 62 -12.34 -10.48 3.70
C GLY A 62 -10.86 -10.10 3.69
N ALA A 63 -10.50 -9.10 2.91
CA ALA A 63 -9.11 -8.71 2.77
C ALA A 63 -8.53 -8.19 4.09
N ASP A 64 -7.30 -8.59 4.38
CA ASP A 64 -6.55 -8.02 5.48
C ASP A 64 -5.97 -6.68 5.06
N MET A 65 -5.65 -6.54 3.79
CA MET A 65 -5.05 -5.33 3.27
C MET A 65 -5.35 -5.18 1.79
N ILE A 66 -5.62 -3.95 1.39
CA ILE A 66 -5.73 -3.60 -0.02
C ILE A 66 -4.75 -2.47 -0.28
N LEU A 67 -4.00 -2.59 -1.38
CA LEU A 67 -3.12 -1.52 -1.85
C LEU A 67 -3.79 -0.94 -3.09
N LEU A 68 -4.26 0.29 -2.99
CA LEU A 68 -4.92 0.98 -4.09
C LEU A 68 -4.03 2.09 -4.61
N GLY A 69 -3.62 1.98 -5.88
CA GLY A 69 -2.89 3.05 -6.54
C GLY A 69 -3.88 4.09 -7.04
N ALA A 70 -3.70 5.34 -6.66
CA ALA A 70 -4.59 6.43 -7.06
C ALA A 70 -3.78 7.54 -7.71
N GLU A 71 -3.73 7.54 -9.03
CA GLU A 71 -2.98 8.54 -9.78
C GLU A 71 -3.78 9.83 -10.00
N ASN A 72 -5.08 9.79 -9.75
CA ASN A 72 -5.94 10.95 -9.92
C ASN A 72 -7.15 10.84 -9.00
N LEU A 73 -7.94 11.90 -8.94
CA LEU A 73 -9.10 11.95 -8.06
C LEU A 73 -10.14 10.88 -8.39
N LYS A 74 -10.26 10.53 -9.65
CA LYS A 74 -11.24 9.54 -10.07
C LYS A 74 -11.00 8.19 -9.39
N ALA A 75 -9.74 7.83 -9.20
CA ALA A 75 -9.40 6.56 -8.57
C ALA A 75 -9.89 6.48 -7.14
N LEU A 76 -10.03 7.62 -6.46
CA LEU A 76 -10.48 7.65 -5.07
C LEU A 76 -11.94 7.21 -4.92
N ALA A 77 -12.73 7.29 -6.00
CA ALA A 77 -14.12 6.85 -5.94
C ALA A 77 -14.24 5.36 -5.64
N ARG A 78 -13.18 4.58 -5.87
CA ARG A 78 -13.20 3.14 -5.60
C ARG A 78 -13.11 2.80 -4.12
N VAL A 79 -12.66 3.75 -3.30
CA VAL A 79 -12.38 3.46 -1.89
C VAL A 79 -13.63 2.99 -1.15
N LYS A 80 -14.77 3.62 -1.44
CA LYS A 80 -16.02 3.25 -0.76
C LYS A 80 -16.38 1.79 -1.00
N SER A 81 -16.29 1.35 -2.25
CA SER A 81 -16.57 -0.03 -2.59
C SER A 81 -15.56 -0.98 -1.94
N LEU A 82 -14.29 -0.62 -1.96
CA LEU A 82 -13.24 -1.44 -1.39
C LEU A 82 -13.36 -1.55 0.13
N ALA A 83 -13.85 -0.50 0.78
CA ALA A 83 -14.02 -0.50 2.23
C ALA A 83 -14.95 -1.63 2.68
N GLY A 84 -15.90 -2.02 1.83
CA GLY A 84 -16.82 -3.11 2.15
C GLY A 84 -16.21 -4.48 2.01
N THR A 85 -14.99 -4.60 1.48
CA THR A 85 -14.36 -5.90 1.24
C THR A 85 -13.31 -6.26 2.27
N ILE A 86 -12.89 -5.31 3.13
CA ILE A 86 -11.85 -5.59 4.12
C ILE A 86 -12.46 -6.13 5.41
N GLN A 87 -11.64 -6.87 6.15
CA GLN A 87 -12.03 -7.31 7.48
C GLN A 87 -12.12 -6.12 8.41
N LYS A 88 -12.77 -6.30 9.55
CA LYS A 88 -12.93 -5.23 10.55
C LYS A 88 -11.58 -4.64 10.98
N ALA A 89 -10.56 -5.47 11.10
CA ALA A 89 -9.22 -5.01 11.46
C ALA A 89 -8.32 -4.83 10.24
N GLY A 90 -8.89 -4.87 9.04
CA GLY A 90 -8.14 -4.72 7.82
C GLY A 90 -7.82 -3.27 7.52
N ALA A 91 -7.06 -3.06 6.44
CA ALA A 91 -6.62 -1.72 6.07
C ALA A 91 -6.60 -1.54 4.56
N ILE A 92 -6.75 -0.29 4.14
CA ILE A 92 -6.52 0.09 2.75
C ILE A 92 -5.38 1.09 2.74
N TRP A 93 -4.32 0.77 2.01
CA TRP A 93 -3.24 1.71 1.74
C TRP A 93 -3.55 2.38 0.40
N ILE A 94 -3.69 3.70 0.41
CA ILE A 94 -3.84 4.46 -0.83
C ILE A 94 -2.47 5.00 -1.19
N VAL A 95 -1.96 4.57 -2.34
CA VAL A 95 -0.65 4.94 -2.85
C VAL A 95 -0.86 5.98 -3.94
N TYR A 96 -0.41 7.21 -3.71
CA TYR A 96 -0.66 8.31 -4.62
C TYR A 96 0.62 9.09 -4.90
N PRO A 97 0.70 9.77 -6.07
CA PRO A 97 1.91 10.52 -6.42
C PRO A 97 2.04 11.76 -5.56
N LYS A 98 3.20 11.94 -4.95
CA LYS A 98 3.44 13.08 -4.08
C LYS A 98 3.83 14.30 -4.90
N GLY A 99 3.56 15.49 -4.34
CA GLY A 99 3.99 16.72 -4.96
C GLY A 99 3.21 17.12 -6.21
N GLN A 100 2.04 16.53 -6.43
CA GLN A 100 1.21 16.86 -7.58
C GLN A 100 0.05 17.76 -7.16
N THR A 101 -0.39 18.64 -8.07
CA THR A 101 -1.51 19.53 -7.77
C THR A 101 -2.86 18.90 -8.06
N HIS A 102 -2.91 17.89 -8.92
CA HIS A 102 -4.16 17.27 -9.32
C HIS A 102 -4.65 16.20 -8.34
N ILE A 103 -3.79 15.77 -7.42
CA ILE A 103 -4.20 14.89 -6.33
C ILE A 103 -3.29 15.17 -5.14
N ARG A 104 -3.86 15.60 -4.04
CA ARG A 104 -3.11 16.00 -2.86
C ARG A 104 -3.48 15.12 -1.68
N GLU A 105 -2.66 15.18 -0.64
CA GLU A 105 -2.93 14.43 0.57
C GLU A 105 -4.33 14.70 1.11
N ALA A 106 -4.75 15.97 1.08
CA ALA A 106 -6.09 16.34 1.57
C ALA A 106 -7.20 15.64 0.78
N ASP A 107 -7.00 15.48 -0.53
CA ASP A 107 -7.97 14.77 -1.37
C ASP A 107 -8.05 13.29 -0.99
N VAL A 108 -6.90 12.69 -0.73
CA VAL A 108 -6.83 11.27 -0.36
C VAL A 108 -7.49 11.06 0.99
N ILE A 109 -7.23 11.95 1.95
CA ILE A 109 -7.86 11.87 3.27
C ILE A 109 -9.37 11.99 3.15
N ALA A 110 -9.84 12.96 2.34
CA ALA A 110 -11.27 13.15 2.14
C ALA A 110 -11.91 11.91 1.50
N GLY A 111 -11.21 11.28 0.55
CA GLY A 111 -11.70 10.07 -0.08
C GLY A 111 -11.89 8.94 0.90
N GLY A 112 -10.93 8.76 1.82
CA GLY A 112 -11.03 7.73 2.84
C GLY A 112 -12.17 8.02 3.81
N LYS A 113 -12.30 9.27 4.23
CA LYS A 113 -13.37 9.65 5.15
C LYS A 113 -14.75 9.49 4.53
N SER A 114 -14.88 9.82 3.25
CA SER A 114 -16.15 9.62 2.55
C SER A 114 -16.55 8.15 2.52
N ALA A 115 -15.60 7.27 2.60
CA ALA A 115 -15.86 5.82 2.62
C ALA A 115 -16.08 5.29 4.04
N GLY A 116 -16.09 6.17 5.04
CA GLY A 116 -16.28 5.76 6.42
C GLY A 116 -15.01 5.28 7.12
N LEU A 117 -13.85 5.59 6.54
CA LEU A 117 -12.58 5.16 7.09
C LEU A 117 -11.85 6.32 7.76
N THR A 118 -10.83 6.00 8.54
CA THR A 118 -9.97 6.99 9.15
C THR A 118 -8.51 6.65 8.84
N ASP A 119 -7.72 7.68 8.55
CA ASP A 119 -6.30 7.49 8.28
C ASP A 119 -5.54 7.38 9.60
N ASN A 120 -4.54 6.51 9.66
CA ASN A 120 -3.79 6.32 10.90
C ASN A 120 -2.29 6.15 10.68
N LYS A 121 -1.81 6.19 9.46
CA LYS A 121 -0.38 6.04 9.21
C LYS A 121 -0.04 6.54 7.83
N VAL A 122 1.13 7.14 7.70
CA VAL A 122 1.67 7.57 6.42
C VAL A 122 3.03 6.92 6.24
N CYS A 123 3.37 6.57 4.99
CA CYS A 123 4.65 5.97 4.72
C CYS A 123 5.11 6.36 3.31
N ARG A 124 6.42 6.53 3.18
CA ARG A 124 7.01 6.75 1.86
C ARG A 124 6.97 5.41 1.12
N PHE A 125 6.23 5.37 0.01
CA PHE A 125 6.15 4.16 -0.79
C PHE A 125 7.35 4.05 -1.74
N SER A 126 7.68 5.15 -2.39
CA SER A 126 8.81 5.22 -3.32
C SER A 126 9.27 6.66 -3.42
N ASP A 127 10.23 6.93 -4.31
CA ASP A 127 10.67 8.30 -4.54
C ASP A 127 9.56 9.20 -5.04
N THR A 128 8.57 8.63 -5.71
CA THR A 128 7.51 9.39 -6.35
C THR A 128 6.15 9.25 -5.70
N HIS A 129 5.97 8.28 -4.81
CA HIS A 129 4.66 7.98 -4.25
C HIS A 129 4.66 7.88 -2.74
N THR A 130 3.56 8.28 -2.15
CA THR A 130 3.30 8.22 -0.71
C THR A 130 2.13 7.28 -0.47
N GLY A 131 2.17 6.55 0.65
CA GLY A 131 1.05 5.71 1.07
C GLY A 131 0.39 6.26 2.31
N LEU A 132 -0.94 6.29 2.32
CA LEU A 132 -1.74 6.61 3.50
C LEU A 132 -2.57 5.39 3.85
N ARG A 133 -2.51 4.98 5.12
CA ARG A 133 -3.22 3.81 5.61
C ARG A 133 -4.55 4.21 6.22
N PHE A 134 -5.61 3.55 5.76
CA PHE A 134 -6.97 3.80 6.24
C PHE A 134 -7.54 2.55 6.88
N VAL A 135 -8.24 2.72 7.98
CA VAL A 135 -8.85 1.61 8.72
C VAL A 135 -10.28 1.97 9.09
N ILE A 136 -11.05 0.95 9.42
CA ILE A 136 -12.38 1.16 9.95
C ILE A 136 -12.22 1.66 11.38
N PRO A 137 -12.86 2.79 11.75
CA PRO A 137 -12.72 3.31 13.11
C PRO A 137 -13.13 2.27 14.14
N LEU A 138 -12.43 2.25 15.27
CA LEU A 138 -12.71 1.26 16.32
C LEU A 138 -14.16 1.27 16.75
N SER A 139 -14.78 2.45 16.80
CA SER A 139 -16.18 2.58 17.20
C SER A 139 -17.15 1.92 16.24
N ARG A 140 -16.69 1.52 15.05
CA ARG A 140 -17.54 0.91 14.03
C ARG A 140 -17.18 -0.52 13.71
N ARG A 141 -16.29 -1.10 14.47
CA ARG A 141 -15.89 -2.50 14.24
C ARG A 141 -16.78 -3.51 14.94
#